data_c0d3c00cd87c5e81b4ac6c80bd11901e
#
_entry.id   c0d3c00cd87c5e81b4ac6c80bd11901e
#
_cell.length_a   1.000
_cell.length_b   1.000
_cell.length_c   1.000
_cell.angle_alpha   90.00
_cell.angle_beta   90.00
_cell.angle_gamma   90.00
#
_symmetry.space_group_name_H-M   'P 1'
#
loop_
_entity.id
_entity.type
_entity.pdbx_description
1 polymer ?
#
loop_
_entity_poly.entity_id
_entity_poly.type
_entity_poly.pdbx_seq_one_letter_code
_entity_poly.pdbx_strand_id
1 'polypeptide(L)'
;DDSGRYLASRLVAAADRGVVIRLLLDDINVAGKESLFALLDAHANIRVRIFNPSRSRDGFGRWLSFITDFDRINRRMHNKTFVVDGLVGIAGGRNIGDEYFDQHPTLNFRDRDVLVLGPLAGDMTVNFEAYWDSPWTLPLAELYPKPEQAQPKLSVLIKSAASRHYQIEPPGNRQTARSYLETLFANTVSAPAELVFDPPPEDPDAPAEAPQRTAQTLYD
;
A
#
# COMPACT_ATOMS: atom_id res chain seq x y z
N ASP A 1 13.81 4.76 -0.44
CA ASP A 1 14.25 4.00 0.73
C ASP A 1 14.45 2.52 0.37
N ASP A 2 15.11 1.79 1.24
CA ASP A 2 15.53 0.43 0.96
C ASP A 2 14.42 -0.58 1.26
N SER A 3 13.65 -0.34 2.31
CA SER A 3 12.48 -1.16 2.68
C SER A 3 11.44 -1.18 1.57
N GLY A 4 11.14 -0.02 0.98
CA GLY A 4 10.24 0.09 -0.17
C GLY A 4 10.74 -0.65 -1.41
N ARG A 5 12.04 -0.55 -1.72
CA ARG A 5 12.66 -1.29 -2.84
C ARG A 5 12.65 -2.81 -2.61
N TYR A 6 12.90 -3.23 -1.37
CA TYR A 6 12.82 -4.64 -1.02
C TYR A 6 11.41 -5.18 -1.19
N LEU A 7 10.40 -4.50 -0.62
CA LEU A 7 9.00 -4.89 -0.78
C LEU A 7 8.62 -4.95 -2.27
N ALA A 8 8.94 -3.92 -3.05
CA ALA A 8 8.71 -3.90 -4.50
C ALA A 8 9.34 -5.12 -5.19
N SER A 9 10.58 -5.48 -4.85
CA SER A 9 11.25 -6.66 -5.41
C SER A 9 10.52 -7.97 -5.07
N ARG A 10 9.98 -8.08 -3.85
CA ARG A 10 9.22 -9.27 -3.41
C ARG A 10 7.86 -9.36 -4.12
N LEU A 11 7.21 -8.21 -4.34
CA LEU A 11 5.97 -8.15 -5.12
C LEU A 11 6.22 -8.57 -6.57
N VAL A 12 7.28 -8.05 -7.23
CA VAL A 12 7.64 -8.49 -8.59
C VAL A 12 7.92 -9.98 -8.63
N ALA A 13 8.70 -10.50 -7.70
CA ALA A 13 8.98 -11.93 -7.62
C ALA A 13 7.71 -12.80 -7.40
N ALA A 14 6.69 -12.28 -6.71
CA ALA A 14 5.39 -12.94 -6.60
C ALA A 14 4.60 -12.86 -7.91
N ALA A 15 4.60 -11.70 -8.56
CA ALA A 15 3.94 -11.49 -9.84
C ALA A 15 4.54 -12.36 -10.96
N ASP A 16 5.85 -12.56 -10.97
CA ASP A 16 6.56 -13.49 -11.88
C ASP A 16 6.10 -14.95 -11.71
N ARG A 17 5.61 -15.31 -10.51
CA ARG A 17 5.02 -16.64 -10.24
C ARG A 17 3.53 -16.73 -10.56
N GLY A 18 2.94 -15.65 -11.11
CA GLY A 18 1.53 -15.60 -11.51
C GLY A 18 0.59 -14.99 -10.45
N VAL A 19 1.10 -14.45 -9.34
CA VAL A 19 0.27 -13.75 -8.36
C VAL A 19 -0.20 -12.43 -8.93
N VAL A 20 -1.51 -12.18 -8.88
CA VAL A 20 -2.09 -10.89 -9.28
C VAL A 20 -1.99 -9.91 -8.11
N ILE A 21 -1.39 -8.77 -8.35
CA ILE A 21 -1.12 -7.75 -7.33
C ILE A 21 -1.83 -6.44 -7.69
N ARG A 22 -2.48 -5.87 -6.70
CA ARG A 22 -3.09 -4.54 -6.78
C ARG A 22 -2.48 -3.64 -5.73
N LEU A 23 -1.92 -2.52 -6.16
CA LEU A 23 -1.33 -1.50 -5.30
C LEU A 23 -2.19 -0.25 -5.37
N LEU A 24 -2.70 0.17 -4.24
CA LEU A 24 -3.42 1.43 -4.08
C LEU A 24 -2.59 2.37 -3.23
N LEU A 25 -2.28 3.53 -3.76
CA LEU A 25 -1.38 4.49 -3.15
C LEU A 25 -2.05 5.86 -3.04
N ASP A 26 -1.85 6.55 -1.94
CA ASP A 26 -2.19 7.96 -1.85
C ASP A 26 -1.17 8.79 -2.65
N ASP A 27 -1.63 9.78 -3.42
CA ASP A 27 -0.79 10.60 -4.31
C ASP A 27 0.39 11.30 -3.60
N ILE A 28 0.22 11.65 -2.33
CA ILE A 28 1.30 12.29 -1.57
C ILE A 28 2.53 11.38 -1.41
N ASN A 29 2.32 10.07 -1.39
CA ASN A 29 3.38 9.07 -1.22
C ASN A 29 4.05 8.68 -2.54
N VAL A 30 3.48 9.10 -3.68
CA VAL A 30 3.99 8.79 -5.03
C VAL A 30 5.04 9.80 -5.49
N ALA A 31 4.96 11.04 -4.99
CA ALA A 31 5.85 12.13 -5.38
C ALA A 31 7.34 11.74 -5.26
N GLY A 32 8.08 11.88 -6.37
CA GLY A 32 9.49 11.52 -6.47
C GLY A 32 9.76 10.02 -6.61
N LYS A 33 8.72 9.18 -6.67
CA LYS A 33 8.80 7.72 -6.83
C LYS A 33 8.03 7.22 -8.06
N GLU A 34 7.56 8.12 -8.89
CA GLU A 34 6.67 7.83 -10.03
C GLU A 34 7.27 6.78 -10.96
N SER A 35 8.56 6.88 -11.23
CA SER A 35 9.28 5.93 -12.10
C SER A 35 9.28 4.50 -11.54
N LEU A 36 9.36 4.34 -10.23
CA LEU A 36 9.29 3.02 -9.58
C LEU A 36 7.90 2.42 -9.74
N PHE A 37 6.86 3.20 -9.45
CA PHE A 37 5.48 2.70 -9.54
C PHE A 37 5.05 2.46 -10.99
N ALA A 38 5.48 3.32 -11.93
CA ALA A 38 5.25 3.07 -13.36
C ALA A 38 5.97 1.80 -13.85
N LEU A 39 7.14 1.49 -13.29
CA LEU A 39 7.87 0.27 -13.56
C LEU A 39 7.12 -0.97 -13.04
N LEU A 40 6.55 -0.89 -11.84
CA LEU A 40 5.71 -1.96 -11.29
C LEU A 40 4.43 -2.16 -12.10
N ASP A 41 3.74 -1.08 -12.48
CA ASP A 41 2.50 -1.13 -13.28
C ASP A 41 2.72 -1.65 -14.72
N ALA A 42 3.95 -1.62 -15.19
CA ALA A 42 4.31 -2.21 -16.49
C ALA A 42 4.35 -3.75 -16.46
N HIS A 43 4.36 -4.38 -15.27
CA HIS A 43 4.30 -5.83 -15.15
C HIS A 43 2.89 -6.35 -15.41
N ALA A 44 2.75 -7.46 -16.15
CA ALA A 44 1.45 -8.00 -16.56
C ALA A 44 0.50 -8.33 -15.39
N ASN A 45 1.06 -8.76 -14.26
CA ASN A 45 0.32 -9.18 -13.07
C ASN A 45 0.29 -8.12 -11.96
N ILE A 46 0.73 -6.89 -12.20
CA ILE A 46 0.68 -5.80 -11.24
C ILE A 46 -0.20 -4.68 -11.80
N ARG A 47 -1.08 -4.14 -10.97
CA ARG A 47 -1.89 -2.96 -11.26
C ARG A 47 -1.67 -1.94 -10.17
N VAL A 48 -1.37 -0.71 -10.55
CA VAL A 48 -1.19 0.39 -9.62
C VAL A 48 -2.26 1.44 -9.87
N ARG A 49 -2.93 1.86 -8.81
CA ARG A 49 -3.88 2.98 -8.82
C ARG A 49 -3.48 4.02 -7.79
N ILE A 50 -3.82 5.26 -8.07
CA ILE A 50 -3.52 6.41 -7.20
C ILE A 50 -4.83 6.99 -6.69
N PHE A 51 -4.96 7.06 -5.37
CA PHE A 51 -6.07 7.71 -4.70
C PHE A 51 -5.79 9.21 -4.59
N ASN A 52 -6.81 10.01 -4.87
CA ASN A 52 -6.81 11.47 -4.80
C ASN A 52 -5.61 12.12 -5.52
N PRO A 53 -5.42 11.82 -6.83
CA PRO A 53 -4.31 12.39 -7.57
C PRO A 53 -4.45 13.91 -7.72
N SER A 54 -3.37 14.66 -7.54
CA SER A 54 -3.32 16.10 -7.74
C SER A 54 -3.71 16.46 -9.18
N ARG A 55 -4.50 17.52 -9.35
CA ARG A 55 -4.90 18.04 -10.68
C ARG A 55 -3.72 18.58 -11.46
N SER A 56 -2.70 19.09 -10.78
CA SER A 56 -1.47 19.61 -11.42
C SER A 56 -0.28 18.73 -11.06
N ARG A 57 0.47 18.33 -12.09
CA ARG A 57 1.67 17.50 -11.97
C ARG A 57 2.96 18.31 -12.02
N ASP A 58 2.89 19.55 -12.49
CA ASP A 58 4.05 20.45 -12.59
C ASP A 58 4.34 21.08 -11.23
N GLY A 59 5.62 21.27 -10.91
CA GLY A 59 6.08 21.72 -9.60
C GLY A 59 5.44 23.03 -9.14
N PHE A 60 5.25 24.00 -10.03
CA PHE A 60 4.61 25.27 -9.70
C PHE A 60 3.09 25.13 -9.57
N GLY A 61 2.43 24.43 -10.48
CA GLY A 61 1.00 24.18 -10.42
C GLY A 61 0.60 23.31 -9.23
N ARG A 62 1.45 22.36 -8.85
CA ARG A 62 1.28 21.54 -7.63
C ARG A 62 1.38 22.41 -6.37
N TRP A 63 2.30 23.36 -6.32
CA TRP A 63 2.37 24.32 -5.21
C TRP A 63 1.12 25.20 -5.15
N LEU A 64 0.62 25.68 -6.28
CA LEU A 64 -0.59 26.47 -6.33
C LEU A 64 -1.83 25.68 -5.92
N SER A 65 -1.95 24.39 -6.27
CA SER A 65 -3.05 23.52 -5.86
C SER A 65 -3.07 23.28 -4.34
N PHE A 66 -1.94 23.34 -3.65
CA PHE A 66 -1.90 23.32 -2.18
C PHE A 66 -2.65 24.48 -1.53
N ILE A 67 -2.74 25.61 -2.21
CA ILE A 67 -3.42 26.81 -1.69
C ILE A 67 -4.89 26.83 -2.09
N THR A 68 -5.23 26.32 -3.27
CA THR A 68 -6.58 26.40 -3.84
C THR A 68 -7.47 25.19 -3.51
N ASP A 69 -6.87 24.03 -3.26
CA ASP A 69 -7.58 22.76 -3.07
C ASP A 69 -7.40 22.20 -1.65
N PHE A 70 -7.38 23.07 -0.63
CA PHE A 70 -7.09 22.69 0.76
C PHE A 70 -8.00 21.58 1.28
N ASP A 71 -9.30 21.62 0.98
CA ASP A 71 -10.26 20.60 1.38
C ASP A 71 -9.97 19.24 0.73
N ARG A 72 -9.52 19.24 -0.52
CA ARG A 72 -9.12 18.05 -1.24
C ARG A 72 -7.82 17.45 -0.69
N ILE A 73 -6.86 18.31 -0.32
CA ILE A 73 -5.57 17.89 0.23
C ILE A 73 -5.75 17.20 1.58
N ASN A 74 -6.76 17.58 2.36
CA ASN A 74 -7.06 16.96 3.65
C ASN A 74 -7.77 15.60 3.54
N ARG A 75 -8.30 15.24 2.36
CA ARG A 75 -8.94 13.93 2.14
C ARG A 75 -7.89 12.91 1.71
N ARG A 76 -7.16 12.36 2.70
CA ARG A 76 -6.08 11.39 2.48
C ARG A 76 -6.50 9.99 2.89
N MET A 77 -6.04 9.01 2.12
CA MET A 77 -6.18 7.62 2.48
C MET A 77 -5.06 7.25 3.46
N HIS A 78 -5.42 6.97 4.72
CA HIS A 78 -4.46 6.56 5.75
C HIS A 78 -4.42 5.05 5.99
N ASN A 79 -5.21 4.31 5.26
CA ASN A 79 -5.30 2.86 5.37
C ASN A 79 -3.95 2.22 5.04
N LYS A 80 -3.45 1.41 5.96
CA LYS A 80 -2.21 0.64 5.79
C LYS A 80 -2.58 -0.82 5.95
N THR A 81 -2.99 -1.41 4.84
CA THR A 81 -3.49 -2.79 4.79
C THR A 81 -2.73 -3.59 3.75
N PHE A 82 -2.54 -4.86 4.05
CA PHE A 82 -2.01 -5.86 3.12
C PHE A 82 -2.89 -7.09 3.22
N VAL A 83 -3.55 -7.46 2.13
CA VAL A 83 -4.51 -8.57 2.13
C VAL A 83 -4.12 -9.61 1.10
N VAL A 84 -4.20 -10.88 1.46
CA VAL A 84 -3.92 -12.02 0.59
C VAL A 84 -5.16 -12.87 0.47
N ASP A 85 -5.71 -12.96 -0.74
CA ASP A 85 -6.84 -13.81 -1.15
C ASP A 85 -8.10 -13.63 -0.27
N GLY A 86 -8.26 -12.50 0.42
CA GLY A 86 -9.36 -12.26 1.34
C GLY A 86 -9.36 -13.17 2.58
N LEU A 87 -8.29 -13.90 2.83
CA LEU A 87 -8.16 -14.87 3.91
C LEU A 87 -7.19 -14.45 5.01
N VAL A 88 -6.16 -13.70 4.63
CA VAL A 88 -5.13 -13.22 5.54
C VAL A 88 -4.97 -11.73 5.33
N GLY A 89 -4.93 -10.96 6.40
CA GLY A 89 -4.73 -9.53 6.35
C GLY A 89 -3.72 -9.03 7.37
N ILE A 90 -3.06 -7.94 7.06
CA ILE A 90 -2.27 -7.16 7.99
C ILE A 90 -2.81 -5.74 7.95
N ALA A 91 -3.11 -5.17 9.11
CA ALA A 91 -3.49 -3.77 9.26
C ALA A 91 -2.72 -3.13 10.41
N GLY A 92 -2.36 -1.87 10.28
CA GLY A 92 -1.63 -1.15 11.32
C GLY A 92 -1.31 0.30 10.98
N GLY A 93 -0.42 0.88 11.75
CA GLY A 93 0.05 2.25 11.57
C GLY A 93 1.29 2.37 10.67
N ARG A 94 1.96 1.26 10.37
CA ARG A 94 3.26 1.23 9.69
C ARG A 94 3.17 1.67 8.23
N ASN A 95 3.89 2.73 7.88
CA ASN A 95 4.14 3.07 6.49
C ASN A 95 5.30 2.23 5.91
N ILE A 96 5.45 2.26 4.59
CA ILE A 96 6.61 1.65 3.94
C ILE A 96 7.74 2.68 3.83
N GLY A 97 8.67 2.59 4.75
CA GLY A 97 9.83 3.46 4.87
C GLY A 97 10.87 2.88 5.83
N ASP A 98 12.14 3.21 5.64
CA ASP A 98 13.25 2.64 6.42
C ASP A 98 13.09 2.91 7.93
N GLU A 99 12.50 4.05 8.29
CA GLU A 99 12.19 4.46 9.66
C GLU A 99 11.14 3.58 10.36
N TYR A 100 10.32 2.84 9.60
CA TYR A 100 9.32 1.92 10.15
C TYR A 100 9.80 0.47 10.25
N PHE A 101 10.95 0.16 9.65
CA PHE A 101 11.51 -1.19 9.59
C PHE A 101 12.89 -1.30 10.24
N ASP A 102 13.21 -0.41 11.17
CA ASP A 102 14.48 -0.36 11.91
C ASP A 102 15.72 -0.29 10.97
N GLN A 103 15.55 0.33 9.80
CA GLN A 103 16.62 0.49 8.80
C GLN A 103 17.17 1.92 8.73
N HIS A 104 16.52 2.89 9.38
CA HIS A 104 17.00 4.26 9.40
C HIS A 104 18.09 4.44 10.46
N PRO A 105 19.22 5.10 10.14
CA PRO A 105 20.38 5.16 11.02
C PRO A 105 20.17 5.93 12.32
N THR A 106 19.20 6.85 12.36
CA THR A 106 19.05 7.78 13.50
C THR A 106 17.64 7.84 14.06
N LEU A 107 16.61 7.48 13.31
CA LEU A 107 15.20 7.62 13.72
C LEU A 107 14.41 6.40 13.28
N ASN A 108 13.88 5.64 14.25
CA ASN A 108 13.00 4.52 13.96
C ASN A 108 11.71 4.64 14.78
N PHE A 109 10.57 4.56 14.08
CA PHE A 109 9.25 4.59 14.68
C PHE A 109 8.87 3.23 15.25
N ARG A 110 8.08 3.22 16.30
CA ARG A 110 7.49 2.02 16.91
C ARG A 110 6.01 1.98 16.61
N ASP A 111 5.65 1.26 15.58
CA ASP A 111 4.29 1.00 15.18
C ASP A 111 3.86 -0.43 15.51
N ARG A 112 2.55 -0.65 15.56
CA ARG A 112 1.99 -1.99 15.76
C ARG A 112 1.12 -2.34 14.56
N ASP A 113 1.30 -3.57 14.09
CA ASP A 113 0.48 -4.17 13.07
C ASP A 113 -0.21 -5.41 13.64
N VAL A 114 -1.41 -5.67 13.18
CA VAL A 114 -2.20 -6.84 13.55
C VAL A 114 -2.32 -7.73 12.34
N LEU A 115 -1.95 -9.01 12.51
CA LEU A 115 -2.24 -10.05 11.56
C LEU A 115 -3.63 -10.61 11.85
N VAL A 116 -4.49 -10.62 10.85
CA VAL A 116 -5.85 -11.15 10.94
C VAL A 116 -6.07 -12.29 9.98
N LEU A 117 -6.94 -13.24 10.37
CA LEU A 117 -7.30 -14.41 9.60
C LEU A 117 -8.81 -14.54 9.52
N GLY A 118 -9.30 -15.10 8.43
CA GLY A 118 -10.72 -15.42 8.25
C GLY A 118 -11.60 -14.21 7.92
N PRO A 119 -12.83 -14.10 8.45
CA PRO A 119 -13.84 -13.13 8.00
C PRO A 119 -13.35 -11.68 8.00
N LEU A 120 -12.59 -11.27 9.01
CA LEU A 120 -12.07 -9.91 9.12
C LEU A 120 -11.12 -9.54 7.96
N ALA A 121 -10.38 -10.50 7.41
CA ALA A 121 -9.58 -10.27 6.20
C ALA A 121 -10.49 -10.06 4.97
N GLY A 122 -11.66 -10.67 4.95
CA GLY A 122 -12.72 -10.40 3.97
C GLY A 122 -13.22 -8.96 4.06
N ASP A 123 -13.49 -8.46 5.27
CA ASP A 123 -13.92 -7.08 5.50
C ASP A 123 -12.83 -6.07 5.07
N MET A 124 -11.57 -6.40 5.31
CA MET A 124 -10.44 -5.61 4.79
C MET A 124 -10.42 -5.58 3.26
N THR A 125 -10.79 -6.68 2.60
CA THR A 125 -10.92 -6.72 1.14
C THR A 125 -12.03 -5.80 0.68
N VAL A 126 -13.20 -5.83 1.33
CA VAL A 126 -14.32 -4.94 1.00
C VAL A 126 -13.91 -3.47 1.13
N ASN A 127 -13.17 -3.12 2.19
CA ASN A 127 -12.64 -1.77 2.34
C ASN A 127 -11.66 -1.40 1.22
N PHE A 128 -10.75 -2.31 0.85
CA PHE A 128 -9.82 -2.09 -0.25
C PHE A 128 -10.56 -1.86 -1.58
N GLU A 129 -11.58 -2.68 -1.89
CA GLU A 129 -12.38 -2.53 -3.11
C GLU A 129 -13.12 -1.19 -3.15
N ALA A 130 -13.67 -0.75 -2.03
CA ALA A 130 -14.36 0.54 -1.95
C ALA A 130 -13.43 1.70 -2.36
N TYR A 131 -12.18 1.68 -1.92
CA TYR A 131 -11.19 2.68 -2.32
C TYR A 131 -10.67 2.46 -3.74
N TRP A 132 -10.48 1.20 -4.14
CA TRP A 132 -9.99 0.83 -5.47
C TRP A 132 -10.92 1.30 -6.58
N ASP A 133 -12.23 1.15 -6.39
CA ASP A 133 -13.26 1.50 -7.37
C ASP A 133 -13.87 2.89 -7.14
N SER A 134 -13.35 3.63 -6.18
CA SER A 134 -13.77 5.00 -5.90
C SER A 134 -13.51 5.93 -7.08
N PRO A 135 -14.38 6.93 -7.35
CA PRO A 135 -14.14 7.99 -8.33
C PRO A 135 -12.91 8.86 -8.01
N TRP A 136 -12.38 8.76 -6.78
CA TRP A 136 -11.15 9.41 -6.37
C TRP A 136 -9.89 8.66 -6.82
N THR A 137 -10.03 7.50 -7.41
CA THR A 137 -8.91 6.59 -7.72
C THR A 137 -8.74 6.44 -9.22
N LEU A 138 -7.55 6.78 -9.72
CA LEU A 138 -7.19 6.65 -11.13
C LEU A 138 -6.10 5.61 -11.35
N PRO A 139 -6.14 4.87 -12.48
CA PRO A 139 -5.02 4.05 -12.91
C PRO A 139 -3.74 4.89 -13.03
N LEU A 140 -2.62 4.35 -12.54
CA LEU A 140 -1.34 5.05 -12.66
C LEU A 140 -0.97 5.37 -14.10
N ALA A 141 -1.31 4.48 -15.04
CA ALA A 141 -1.02 4.64 -16.47
C ALA A 141 -1.73 5.85 -17.10
N GLU A 142 -2.81 6.37 -16.50
CA GLU A 142 -3.47 7.60 -16.95
C GLU A 142 -2.71 8.85 -16.51
N LEU A 143 -1.91 8.73 -15.45
CA LEU A 143 -1.17 9.83 -14.85
C LEU A 143 0.28 9.89 -15.32
N TYR A 144 0.87 8.71 -15.56
CA TYR A 144 2.27 8.55 -15.93
C TYR A 144 2.43 7.52 -17.03
N PRO A 145 3.20 7.82 -18.09
CA PRO A 145 3.42 6.87 -19.18
C PRO A 145 4.21 5.65 -18.67
N LYS A 146 3.90 4.49 -19.24
CA LYS A 146 4.66 3.27 -18.97
C LYS A 146 6.09 3.42 -19.49
N PRO A 147 7.09 3.04 -18.67
CA PRO A 147 8.49 3.16 -19.06
C PRO A 147 8.83 2.19 -20.18
N GLU A 148 9.59 2.66 -21.16
CA GLU A 148 10.23 1.79 -22.12
C GLU A 148 11.21 0.84 -21.41
N GLN A 149 11.34 -0.39 -21.94
CA GLN A 149 12.24 -1.43 -21.41
C GLN A 149 12.01 -1.74 -19.92
N ALA A 150 10.75 -1.89 -19.52
CA ALA A 150 10.38 -2.15 -18.13
C ALA A 150 11.02 -3.44 -17.56
N GLN A 151 11.06 -4.54 -18.30
CA GLN A 151 11.56 -5.84 -17.83
C GLN A 151 13.05 -5.82 -17.43
N PRO A 152 13.99 -5.27 -18.22
CA PRO A 152 15.37 -5.12 -17.77
C PRO A 152 15.53 -4.29 -16.49
N LYS A 153 14.74 -3.21 -16.36
CA LYS A 153 14.77 -2.33 -15.18
C LYS A 153 14.22 -3.04 -13.93
N LEU A 154 13.15 -3.83 -14.07
CA LEU A 154 12.62 -4.67 -12.98
C LEU A 154 13.66 -5.71 -12.52
N SER A 155 14.37 -6.34 -13.45
CA SER A 155 15.44 -7.29 -13.13
C SER A 155 16.58 -6.64 -12.34
N VAL A 156 16.94 -5.39 -12.65
CA VAL A 156 17.94 -4.62 -11.90
C VAL A 156 17.43 -4.29 -10.50
N LEU A 157 16.16 -3.88 -10.37
CA LEU A 157 15.53 -3.62 -9.08
C LEU A 157 15.57 -4.83 -8.16
N ILE A 158 15.19 -6.01 -8.67
CA ILE A 158 15.21 -7.27 -7.92
C ILE A 158 16.64 -7.60 -7.45
N LYS A 159 17.62 -7.52 -8.34
CA LYS A 159 19.02 -7.82 -8.02
C LYS A 159 19.59 -6.86 -6.98
N SER A 160 19.31 -5.57 -7.10
CA SER A 160 19.79 -4.56 -6.16
C SER A 160 19.19 -4.71 -4.76
N ALA A 161 17.92 -5.11 -4.68
CA ALA A 161 17.24 -5.34 -3.41
C ALA A 161 17.67 -6.67 -2.75
N ALA A 162 17.95 -7.71 -3.53
CA ALA A 162 18.38 -9.01 -3.03
C ALA A 162 19.78 -8.98 -2.37
N SER A 163 20.61 -7.97 -2.66
CA SER A 163 21.94 -7.82 -2.06
C SER A 163 21.94 -7.25 -0.63
N ARG A 164 20.78 -6.90 -0.10
CA ARG A 164 20.64 -6.30 1.23
C ARG A 164 20.20 -7.33 2.26
N HIS A 165 20.86 -7.34 3.40
CA HIS A 165 20.50 -8.20 4.51
C HIS A 165 19.39 -7.54 5.34
N TYR A 166 18.23 -8.16 5.36
CA TYR A 166 17.19 -7.87 6.34
C TYR A 166 17.33 -8.83 7.52
N GLN A 167 16.95 -8.38 8.70
CA GLN A 167 17.04 -9.19 9.94
C GLN A 167 16.21 -10.48 9.87
N ILE A 168 15.22 -10.52 8.98
CA ILE A 168 14.38 -11.70 8.74
C ILE A 168 14.54 -12.08 7.27
N GLU A 169 15.26 -13.15 7.00
CA GLU A 169 15.30 -13.72 5.67
C GLU A 169 13.97 -14.40 5.33
N PRO A 170 13.40 -14.10 4.15
CA PRO A 170 12.20 -14.81 3.73
C PRO A 170 12.48 -16.30 3.58
N PRO A 171 11.51 -17.18 3.86
CA PRO A 171 11.68 -18.62 3.69
C PRO A 171 12.23 -18.98 2.32
N GLY A 172 13.34 -19.70 2.27
CA GLY A 172 14.07 -20.01 1.04
C GLY A 172 13.35 -20.95 0.08
N ASN A 173 12.35 -21.70 0.58
CA ASN A 173 11.57 -22.62 -0.22
C ASN A 173 10.13 -22.77 0.32
N ARG A 174 9.27 -23.47 -0.44
CA ARG A 174 7.86 -23.66 -0.09
C ARG A 174 7.67 -24.39 1.26
N GLN A 175 8.51 -25.35 1.59
CA GLN A 175 8.40 -26.11 2.86
C GLN A 175 8.71 -25.21 4.06
N THR A 176 9.78 -24.44 4.01
CA THR A 176 10.14 -23.50 5.08
C THR A 176 9.11 -22.38 5.21
N ALA A 177 8.56 -21.90 4.09
CA ALA A 177 7.46 -20.95 4.10
C ALA A 177 6.22 -21.49 4.81
N ARG A 178 5.85 -22.74 4.50
CA ARG A 178 4.73 -23.43 5.14
C ARG A 178 4.94 -23.57 6.65
N SER A 179 6.08 -24.07 7.09
CA SER A 179 6.39 -24.24 8.51
C SER A 179 6.39 -22.90 9.27
N TYR A 180 6.89 -21.83 8.62
CA TYR A 180 6.83 -20.48 9.18
C TYR A 180 5.37 -20.00 9.38
N LEU A 181 4.52 -20.18 8.36
CA LEU A 181 3.10 -19.82 8.44
C LEU A 181 2.36 -20.67 9.48
N GLU A 182 2.62 -21.97 9.56
CA GLU A 182 2.04 -22.86 10.57
C GLU A 182 2.39 -22.39 11.99
N THR A 183 3.64 -21.99 12.22
CA THR A 183 4.08 -21.42 13.51
C THR A 183 3.40 -20.08 13.80
N LEU A 184 3.29 -19.20 12.79
CA LEU A 184 2.64 -17.92 12.92
C LEU A 184 1.15 -18.10 13.27
N PHE A 185 0.44 -18.98 12.57
CA PHE A 185 -0.98 -19.23 12.78
C PHE A 185 -1.27 -19.94 14.11
N ALA A 186 -0.36 -20.82 14.57
CA ALA A 186 -0.49 -21.45 15.88
C ALA A 186 -0.45 -20.47 17.06
N ASN A 187 0.10 -19.27 16.85
CA ASN A 187 0.16 -18.22 17.86
C ASN A 187 -0.98 -17.19 17.74
N THR A 188 -1.95 -17.41 16.84
CA THR A 188 -3.11 -16.52 16.74
C THR A 188 -4.12 -16.81 17.86
N VAL A 189 -4.82 -15.75 18.29
CA VAL A 189 -5.87 -15.83 19.30
C VAL A 189 -7.21 -15.61 18.62
N SER A 190 -8.20 -16.47 18.92
CA SER A 190 -9.58 -16.25 18.47
C SER A 190 -10.25 -15.25 19.39
N ALA A 191 -10.73 -14.14 18.83
CA ALA A 191 -11.45 -13.10 19.55
C ALA A 191 -12.52 -12.49 18.65
N PRO A 192 -13.64 -11.97 19.21
CA PRO A 192 -14.52 -11.07 18.48
C PRO A 192 -13.72 -9.86 18.02
N ALA A 193 -13.88 -9.48 16.76
CA ALA A 193 -13.22 -8.32 16.18
C ALA A 193 -14.08 -7.72 15.09
N GLU A 194 -14.00 -6.41 14.96
CA GLU A 194 -14.69 -5.61 13.95
C GLU A 194 -13.68 -4.70 13.27
N LEU A 195 -13.82 -4.55 11.95
CA LEU A 195 -13.06 -3.58 11.18
C LEU A 195 -13.85 -2.28 11.07
N VAL A 196 -13.36 -1.25 11.73
CA VAL A 196 -13.91 0.10 11.59
C VAL A 196 -13.04 0.89 10.62
N PHE A 197 -13.66 1.47 9.61
CA PHE A 197 -12.96 2.26 8.59
C PHE A 197 -13.84 3.38 8.05
N ASP A 198 -13.20 4.44 7.59
CA ASP A 198 -13.88 5.50 6.85
C ASP A 198 -13.99 5.08 5.37
N PRO A 199 -15.19 5.14 4.77
CA PRO A 199 -15.33 4.92 3.34
C PRO A 199 -14.66 6.07 2.56
N PRO A 200 -14.28 5.84 1.30
CA PRO A 200 -13.86 6.95 0.44
C PRO A 200 -15.02 7.95 0.29
N PRO A 201 -14.75 9.25 0.14
CA PRO A 201 -15.79 10.23 -0.12
C PRO A 201 -16.57 9.89 -1.39
N GLU A 202 -17.91 10.08 -1.36
CA GLU A 202 -18.76 9.72 -2.50
C GLU A 202 -18.55 10.66 -3.70
N ASP A 203 -18.37 11.97 -3.45
CA ASP A 203 -18.23 12.99 -4.49
C ASP A 203 -16.88 13.71 -4.36
N PRO A 204 -16.03 13.69 -5.42
CA PRO A 204 -14.80 14.45 -5.45
C PRO A 204 -14.95 15.97 -5.33
N ASP A 205 -16.09 16.50 -5.70
CA ASP A 205 -16.36 17.94 -5.73
C ASP A 205 -17.24 18.39 -4.55
N ALA A 206 -17.72 17.47 -3.71
CA ALA A 206 -18.49 17.81 -2.51
C ALA A 206 -17.63 18.52 -1.46
N PRO A 207 -18.17 19.49 -0.72
CA PRO A 207 -17.49 20.08 0.42
C PRO A 207 -17.16 19.01 1.46
N ALA A 208 -16.09 19.24 2.22
CA ALA A 208 -15.69 18.32 3.29
C ALA A 208 -16.78 18.27 4.36
N GLU A 209 -17.56 17.20 4.36
CA GLU A 209 -18.61 16.99 5.37
C GLU A 209 -18.17 15.99 6.44
N ALA A 210 -18.50 16.35 7.68
CA ALA A 210 -18.76 15.57 8.88
C ALA A 210 -17.70 14.58 9.42
N PRO A 211 -17.79 14.20 10.68
CA PRO A 211 -16.82 13.35 11.36
C PRO A 211 -16.74 11.98 10.70
N GLN A 212 -15.54 11.52 10.58
CA GLN A 212 -15.19 10.20 10.08
C GLN A 212 -15.84 9.13 10.97
N ARG A 213 -16.39 8.07 10.37
CA ARG A 213 -17.01 6.95 11.10
C ARG A 213 -16.08 6.36 12.17
N THR A 214 -14.80 6.27 11.88
CA THR A 214 -13.79 5.78 12.81
C THR A 214 -13.75 6.59 14.09
N ALA A 215 -13.81 7.93 13.99
CA ALA A 215 -13.86 8.80 15.16
C ALA A 215 -15.16 8.62 15.94
N GLN A 216 -16.32 8.55 15.28
CA GLN A 216 -17.60 8.32 15.94
C GLN A 216 -17.64 7.00 16.72
N THR A 217 -17.20 5.90 16.10
CA THR A 217 -17.24 4.56 16.73
C THR A 217 -16.31 4.46 17.94
N LEU A 218 -15.25 5.28 18.01
CA LEU A 218 -14.35 5.31 19.17
C LEU A 218 -14.90 6.12 20.36
N TYR A 219 -15.93 6.95 20.13
CA TYR A 219 -16.57 7.79 21.16
C TYR A 219 -17.93 7.28 21.65
N ASP A 220 -18.55 6.35 20.90
CA ASP A 220 -19.77 5.65 21.29
C ASP A 220 -19.46 4.37 22.09
#